data_88e270a56b62ae29947ff51e86be77e2
#
_entry.id   88e270a56b62ae29947ff51e86be77e2
#
_cell.length_a   1.000
_cell.length_b   1.000
_cell.length_c   1.000
_cell.angle_alpha   90.00
_cell.angle_beta   90.00
_cell.angle_gamma   90.00
#
_symmetry.space_group_name_H-M   'P 1'
#
loop_
_entity.id
_entity.type
_entity.pdbx_description
1 polymer ?
#
loop_
_entity_poly.entity_id
_entity_poly.type
_entity_poly.pdbx_seq_one_letter_code
_entity_poly.pdbx_strand_id
1 'polypeptide(L)'
;MTDGNKIIPNLDQFLAHCHRRKYPAKSTIIYAGDESDALYYILKGSVTVMIEDDDGREMIMAYLNEGDFFGEMGLFENDPSRSAWVKAKSECEVAEVSYGKFKQLAREDADILFAVSAQIAGRLRATTRKVGDLAFLDVTGRVA
;
A
#
# COMPACT_ATOMS: atom_id res chain seq x y z
N MET A 1 -2.53 -19.60 -6.66
CA MET A 1 -1.19 -19.24 -7.16
C MET A 1 -0.64 -18.07 -6.37
N THR A 2 0.54 -18.20 -5.84
CA THR A 2 1.16 -17.17 -5.03
C THR A 2 1.66 -16.03 -5.91
N ASP A 3 1.32 -14.81 -5.55
CA ASP A 3 1.87 -13.64 -6.20
C ASP A 3 3.34 -13.50 -5.80
N GLY A 4 4.28 -13.56 -6.76
CA GLY A 4 5.71 -13.44 -6.51
C GLY A 4 6.10 -12.12 -5.85
N ASN A 5 5.31 -11.04 -6.05
CA ASN A 5 5.55 -9.74 -5.44
C ASN A 5 5.27 -9.72 -3.93
N LYS A 6 4.61 -10.76 -3.41
CA LYS A 6 4.23 -10.86 -1.99
C LYS A 6 5.18 -11.77 -1.19
N ILE A 7 6.19 -12.33 -1.84
CA ILE A 7 7.18 -13.18 -1.16
C ILE A 7 8.19 -12.28 -0.46
N ILE A 8 8.31 -12.46 0.86
CA ILE A 8 9.29 -11.73 1.66
C ILE A 8 10.25 -12.73 2.28
N PRO A 9 11.54 -12.69 1.90
CA PRO A 9 12.54 -13.50 2.58
C PRO A 9 12.63 -13.10 4.05
N ASN A 10 12.75 -14.08 4.92
CA ASN A 10 12.89 -13.85 6.37
C ASN A 10 11.72 -13.07 6.98
N LEU A 11 10.50 -13.36 6.53
CA LEU A 11 9.30 -12.66 7.00
C LEU A 11 9.16 -12.68 8.52
N ASP A 12 9.44 -13.81 9.17
CA ASP A 12 9.32 -13.92 10.62
C ASP A 12 10.27 -12.98 11.36
N GLN A 13 11.46 -12.77 10.84
CA GLN A 13 12.42 -11.81 11.41
C GLN A 13 11.91 -10.38 11.26
N PHE A 14 11.35 -10.06 10.10
CA PHE A 14 10.75 -8.74 9.87
C PHE A 14 9.59 -8.50 10.84
N LEU A 15 8.68 -9.46 10.96
CA LEU A 15 7.50 -9.33 11.82
C LEU A 15 7.87 -9.20 13.30
N ALA A 16 8.99 -9.76 13.73
CA ALA A 16 9.47 -9.65 15.10
C ALA A 16 9.77 -8.19 15.50
N HIS A 17 10.03 -7.32 14.53
CA HIS A 17 10.29 -5.89 14.75
C HIS A 17 9.06 -5.01 14.57
N CYS A 18 7.91 -5.60 14.29
CA CYS A 18 6.67 -4.87 14.04
C CYS A 18 5.73 -4.95 15.23
N HIS A 19 4.88 -3.92 15.36
CA HIS A 19 3.72 -3.98 16.24
C HIS A 19 2.53 -4.55 15.50
N ARG A 20 1.88 -5.54 16.07
CA ARG A 20 0.65 -6.09 15.50
C ARG A 20 -0.54 -5.31 16.03
N ARG A 21 -1.41 -4.90 15.13
CA ARG A 21 -2.65 -4.18 15.45
C ARG A 21 -3.81 -4.81 14.74
N LYS A 22 -4.96 -4.83 15.42
CA LYS A 22 -6.22 -5.32 14.86
C LYS A 22 -7.15 -4.14 14.62
N TYR A 23 -7.84 -4.19 13.50
CA TYR A 23 -8.82 -3.18 13.12
C TYR A 23 -10.13 -3.86 12.75
N PRO A 24 -11.27 -3.41 13.32
CA PRO A 24 -12.56 -3.94 12.92
C PRO A 24 -12.90 -3.52 11.48
N ALA A 25 -13.77 -4.28 10.83
CA ALA A 25 -14.27 -3.95 9.51
C ALA A 25 -14.83 -2.52 9.49
N LYS A 26 -14.59 -1.80 8.39
CA LYS A 26 -15.03 -0.42 8.14
C LYS A 26 -14.30 0.65 8.96
N SER A 27 -13.37 0.29 9.84
CA SER A 27 -12.58 1.29 10.56
C SER A 27 -11.52 1.89 9.64
N THR A 28 -11.16 3.14 9.91
CA THR A 28 -10.11 3.84 9.17
C THR A 28 -8.76 3.60 9.84
N ILE A 29 -7.80 3.13 9.05
CA ILE A 29 -6.44 2.84 9.52
C ILE A 29 -5.54 4.05 9.29
N ILE A 30 -5.64 4.66 8.12
CA ILE A 30 -4.89 5.86 7.74
C ILE A 30 -5.87 6.94 7.30
N TYR A 31 -5.67 8.16 7.79
CA TYR A 31 -6.41 9.35 7.38
C TYR A 31 -5.55 10.19 6.45
N ALA A 32 -6.10 10.59 5.31
CA ALA A 32 -5.40 11.52 4.42
C ALA A 32 -5.09 12.82 5.15
N GLY A 33 -3.90 13.35 4.93
CA GLY A 33 -3.42 14.55 5.62
C GLY A 33 -2.66 14.27 6.91
N ASP A 34 -2.79 13.08 7.48
CA ASP A 34 -2.01 12.70 8.68
C ASP A 34 -0.52 12.58 8.33
N GLU A 35 0.31 12.76 9.34
CA GLU A 35 1.75 12.59 9.20
C GLU A 35 2.09 11.13 8.90
N SER A 36 2.95 10.92 7.90
CA SER A 36 3.37 9.61 7.45
C SER A 36 4.67 9.21 8.14
N ASP A 37 4.63 8.25 9.03
CA ASP A 37 5.79 7.83 9.82
C ASP A 37 5.95 6.30 9.94
N ALA A 38 5.01 5.55 9.41
CA ALA A 38 4.99 4.10 9.56
C ALA A 38 4.57 3.39 8.27
N LEU A 39 5.14 2.22 8.09
CA LEU A 39 4.81 1.26 7.04
C LEU A 39 3.97 0.14 7.64
N TYR A 40 3.01 -0.37 6.87
CA TYR A 40 2.10 -1.42 7.29
C TYR A 40 2.21 -2.64 6.37
N TYR A 41 2.09 -3.81 6.95
CA TYR A 41 2.03 -5.08 6.23
C TYR A 41 0.75 -5.81 6.65
N ILE A 42 -0.03 -6.29 5.68
CA ILE A 42 -1.31 -6.95 5.98
C ILE A 42 -1.07 -8.43 6.30
N LEU A 43 -1.34 -8.81 7.54
CA LEU A 43 -1.26 -10.19 8.00
C LEU A 43 -2.55 -10.94 7.73
N LYS A 44 -3.69 -10.25 7.86
CA LYS A 44 -5.03 -10.83 7.72
C LYS A 44 -6.00 -9.80 7.23
N GLY A 45 -6.94 -10.21 6.38
CA GLY A 45 -7.99 -9.34 5.87
C GLY A 45 -7.60 -8.52 4.67
N SER A 46 -8.41 -7.53 4.36
CA SER A 46 -8.18 -6.64 3.22
C SER A 46 -8.54 -5.21 3.56
N VAL A 47 -7.90 -4.28 2.83
CA VAL A 47 -8.13 -2.85 2.99
C VAL A 47 -8.49 -2.22 1.66
N THR A 48 -9.16 -1.06 1.75
CA THR A 48 -9.50 -0.22 0.61
C THR A 48 -8.71 1.07 0.71
N VAL A 49 -8.03 1.43 -0.37
CA VAL A 49 -7.30 2.70 -0.48
C VAL A 49 -8.16 3.67 -1.28
N MET A 50 -8.45 4.84 -0.71
CA MET A 50 -9.37 5.82 -1.28
C MET A 50 -8.78 7.21 -1.30
N ILE A 51 -9.15 7.99 -2.31
CA ILE A 51 -8.89 9.43 -2.37
C ILE A 51 -10.21 10.18 -2.55
N GLU A 52 -10.19 11.48 -2.27
CA GLU A 52 -11.30 12.37 -2.60
C GLU A 52 -10.89 13.33 -3.71
N ASP A 53 -11.85 13.67 -4.59
CA ASP A 53 -11.64 14.75 -5.56
C ASP A 53 -11.97 16.10 -4.92
N ASP A 54 -11.83 17.19 -5.69
CA ASP A 54 -12.07 18.55 -5.20
C ASP A 54 -13.53 18.78 -4.78
N ASP A 55 -14.46 17.98 -5.30
CA ASP A 55 -15.88 18.05 -4.96
C ASP A 55 -16.25 17.17 -3.77
N GLY A 56 -15.27 16.50 -3.17
CA GLY A 56 -15.49 15.60 -2.03
C GLY A 56 -15.97 14.22 -2.41
N ARG A 57 -15.94 13.86 -3.70
CA ARG A 57 -16.33 12.50 -4.14
C ARG A 57 -15.20 11.53 -3.87
N GLU A 58 -15.56 10.38 -3.30
CA GLU A 58 -14.61 9.32 -2.99
C GLU A 58 -14.32 8.46 -4.23
N MET A 59 -13.05 8.14 -4.42
CA MET A 59 -12.61 7.23 -5.47
C MET A 59 -11.76 6.13 -4.86
N ILE A 60 -12.14 4.88 -5.15
CA ILE A 60 -11.35 3.73 -4.72
C ILE A 60 -10.18 3.57 -5.68
N MET A 61 -8.97 3.62 -5.12
CA MET A 61 -7.74 3.49 -5.89
C MET A 61 -7.26 2.05 -5.96
N ALA A 62 -7.44 1.30 -4.90
CA ALA A 62 -6.95 -0.07 -4.83
C ALA A 62 -7.61 -0.84 -3.70
N TYR A 63 -7.64 -2.16 -3.86
CA TYR A 63 -7.89 -3.11 -2.79
C TYR A 63 -6.58 -3.84 -2.52
N LEU A 64 -6.17 -3.88 -1.25
CA LEU A 64 -4.96 -4.59 -0.84
C LEU A 64 -5.34 -5.73 0.08
N ASN A 65 -4.58 -6.82 0.00
CA ASN A 65 -4.88 -8.07 0.67
C ASN A 65 -3.69 -8.57 1.48
N GLU A 66 -3.82 -9.75 2.07
CA GLU A 66 -2.74 -10.38 2.83
C GLU A 66 -1.45 -10.41 2.02
N GLY A 67 -0.36 -10.02 2.67
CA GLY A 67 0.96 -9.94 2.06
C GLY A 67 1.27 -8.62 1.38
N ASP A 68 0.30 -7.71 1.26
CA ASP A 68 0.54 -6.39 0.69
C ASP A 68 1.05 -5.41 1.75
N PHE A 69 2.00 -4.57 1.35
CA PHE A 69 2.40 -3.40 2.12
C PHE A 69 1.54 -2.20 1.76
N PHE A 70 1.35 -1.30 2.70
CA PHE A 70 0.76 0.01 2.44
C PHE A 70 1.35 1.05 3.39
N GLY A 71 1.12 2.33 3.07
CA GLY A 71 1.67 3.43 3.85
C GLY A 71 3.14 3.73 3.55
N GLU A 72 3.62 3.31 2.37
CA GLU A 72 5.03 3.40 1.97
C GLU A 72 5.43 4.73 1.36
N MET A 73 4.49 5.56 0.93
CA MET A 73 4.80 6.76 0.14
C MET A 73 5.76 7.70 0.86
N GLY A 74 5.51 7.99 2.12
CA GLY A 74 6.36 8.88 2.91
C GLY A 74 7.77 8.35 3.17
N LEU A 75 7.98 7.06 2.94
CA LEU A 75 9.32 6.45 3.07
C LEU A 75 10.25 6.91 1.95
N PHE A 76 9.70 7.19 0.78
CA PHE A 76 10.46 7.53 -0.43
C PHE A 76 10.30 8.98 -0.86
N GLU A 77 9.31 9.69 -0.35
CA GLU A 77 9.01 11.07 -0.70
C GLU A 77 9.34 12.02 0.45
N ASN A 78 9.57 13.29 0.10
CA ASN A 78 9.88 14.32 1.09
C ASN A 78 8.64 14.85 1.82
N ASP A 79 7.45 14.71 1.21
CA ASP A 79 6.21 15.14 1.84
C ASP A 79 5.74 14.09 2.84
N PRO A 80 5.69 14.41 4.14
CA PRO A 80 5.27 13.46 5.15
C PRO A 80 3.76 13.24 5.22
N SER A 81 2.96 14.00 4.47
CA SER A 81 1.50 13.89 4.55
C SER A 81 0.99 12.64 3.84
N ARG A 82 0.02 11.98 4.45
CA ARG A 82 -0.69 10.87 3.80
C ARG A 82 -1.54 11.39 2.65
N SER A 83 -1.45 10.75 1.49
CA SER A 83 -2.17 11.17 0.28
C SER A 83 -3.55 10.52 0.13
N ALA A 84 -3.84 9.50 0.92
CA ALA A 84 -5.06 8.72 0.80
C ALA A 84 -5.56 8.24 2.15
N TRP A 85 -6.84 7.87 2.20
CA TRP A 85 -7.41 7.13 3.32
C TRP A 85 -7.22 5.65 3.08
N VAL A 86 -6.98 4.89 4.14
CA VAL A 86 -6.96 3.42 4.10
C VAL A 86 -7.96 2.93 5.13
N LYS A 87 -8.95 2.18 4.67
CA LYS A 87 -10.01 1.63 5.52
C LYS A 87 -9.97 0.11 5.50
N ALA A 88 -10.24 -0.50 6.63
CA ALA A 88 -10.40 -1.94 6.72
C ALA A 88 -11.69 -2.34 5.99
N LYS A 89 -11.56 -3.12 4.92
CA LYS A 89 -12.70 -3.67 4.19
C LYS A 89 -13.34 -4.82 4.96
N SER A 90 -12.51 -5.63 5.58
CA SER A 90 -12.89 -6.71 6.50
C SER A 90 -12.16 -6.49 7.81
N GLU A 91 -12.41 -7.34 8.80
CA GLU A 91 -11.57 -7.36 10.00
C GLU A 91 -10.12 -7.61 9.58
N CYS A 92 -9.20 -6.76 10.04
CA CYS A 92 -7.81 -6.80 9.62
C CYS A 92 -6.86 -6.97 10.81
N GLU A 93 -5.77 -7.66 10.54
CA GLU A 93 -4.59 -7.66 11.40
C GLU A 93 -3.41 -7.17 10.56
N VAL A 94 -2.73 -6.13 11.03
CA VAL A 94 -1.60 -5.53 10.33
C VAL A 94 -0.37 -5.49 11.22
N ALA A 95 0.80 -5.54 10.60
CA ALA A 95 2.08 -5.33 11.26
C ALA A 95 2.55 -3.93 10.90
N GLU A 96 2.80 -3.11 11.93
CA GLU A 96 3.22 -1.71 11.79
C GLU A 96 4.67 -1.56 12.19
N VAL A 97 5.45 -0.87 11.37
CA VAL A 97 6.86 -0.57 11.67
C VAL A 97 7.15 0.88 11.31
N SER A 98 7.87 1.59 12.17
CA SER A 98 8.27 2.96 11.87
C SER A 98 9.21 3.01 10.67
N TYR A 99 9.21 4.11 9.94
CA TYR A 99 10.14 4.30 8.82
C TYR A 99 11.60 4.20 9.26
N GLY A 100 11.92 4.76 10.43
CA GLY A 100 13.28 4.67 10.97
C GLY A 100 13.72 3.24 11.21
N LYS A 101 12.85 2.45 11.82
CA LYS A 101 13.13 1.03 12.08
C LYS A 101 13.21 0.24 10.78
N PHE A 102 12.31 0.51 9.83
CA PHE A 102 12.34 -0.13 8.52
C PHE A 102 13.66 0.13 7.80
N LYS A 103 14.13 1.39 7.80
CA LYS A 103 15.41 1.74 7.17
C LYS A 103 16.57 1.00 7.80
N GLN A 104 16.55 0.85 9.12
CA GLN A 104 17.58 0.09 9.83
C GLN A 104 17.55 -1.38 9.41
N LEU A 105 16.38 -2.00 9.36
CA LEU A 105 16.23 -3.39 8.92
C LEU A 105 16.68 -3.58 7.48
N ALA A 106 16.37 -2.63 6.60
CA ALA A 106 16.76 -2.67 5.20
C ALA A 106 18.27 -2.55 5.00
N ARG A 107 18.98 -1.87 5.89
CA ARG A 107 20.45 -1.82 5.85
C ARG A 107 21.07 -3.16 6.20
N GLU A 108 20.44 -3.91 7.10
CA GLU A 108 20.91 -5.23 7.52
C GLU A 108 20.51 -6.33 6.52
N ASP A 109 19.32 -6.17 5.90
CA ASP A 109 18.78 -7.12 4.95
C ASP A 109 18.08 -6.36 3.81
N ALA A 110 18.80 -6.18 2.72
CA ALA A 110 18.29 -5.45 1.56
C ALA A 110 17.09 -6.14 0.89
N ASP A 111 16.88 -7.43 1.12
CA ASP A 111 15.77 -8.16 0.52
C ASP A 111 14.42 -7.59 0.97
N ILE A 112 14.34 -7.05 2.17
CA ILE A 112 13.13 -6.37 2.65
C ILE A 112 12.81 -5.16 1.78
N LEU A 113 13.82 -4.36 1.46
CA LEU A 113 13.65 -3.18 0.60
C LEU A 113 13.23 -3.59 -0.81
N PHE A 114 13.83 -4.64 -1.36
CA PHE A 114 13.45 -5.16 -2.67
C PHE A 114 12.02 -5.69 -2.67
N ALA A 115 11.58 -6.33 -1.60
CA ALA A 115 10.20 -6.83 -1.48
C ALA A 115 9.18 -5.70 -1.54
N VAL A 116 9.40 -4.62 -0.79
CA VAL A 116 8.53 -3.43 -0.83
C VAL A 116 8.56 -2.78 -2.20
N SER A 117 9.75 -2.61 -2.77
CA SER A 117 9.94 -1.99 -4.08
C SER A 117 9.27 -2.79 -5.19
N ALA A 118 9.31 -4.12 -5.14
CA ALA A 118 8.66 -4.98 -6.11
C ALA A 118 7.14 -4.79 -6.10
N GLN A 119 6.54 -4.65 -4.92
CA GLN A 119 5.10 -4.38 -4.82
C GLN A 119 4.75 -3.00 -5.38
N ILE A 120 5.53 -1.98 -5.08
CA ILE A 120 5.33 -0.63 -5.62
C ILE A 120 5.43 -0.65 -7.14
N ALA A 121 6.44 -1.30 -7.69
CA ALA A 121 6.62 -1.44 -9.15
C ALA A 121 5.44 -2.16 -9.79
N GLY A 122 4.94 -3.21 -9.15
CA GLY A 122 3.77 -3.95 -9.63
C GLY A 122 2.50 -3.10 -9.65
N ARG A 123 2.29 -2.30 -8.61
CA ARG A 123 1.14 -1.38 -8.53
C ARG A 123 1.25 -0.27 -9.58
N LEU A 124 2.43 0.27 -9.78
CA LEU A 124 2.67 1.29 -10.82
C LEU A 124 2.39 0.72 -12.20
N ARG A 125 2.86 -0.49 -12.49
CA ARG A 125 2.60 -1.17 -13.76
C ARG A 125 1.11 -1.37 -14.00
N ALA A 126 0.37 -1.81 -12.99
CA ALA A 126 -1.07 -1.98 -13.07
C ALA A 126 -1.78 -0.66 -13.37
N THR A 127 -1.38 0.43 -12.70
CA THR A 127 -1.92 1.77 -12.94
C THR A 127 -1.61 2.24 -14.36
N THR A 128 -0.39 2.03 -14.82
CA THR A 128 0.03 2.40 -16.19
C THR A 128 -0.80 1.68 -17.23
N ARG A 129 -1.09 0.40 -17.04
CA ARG A 129 -1.96 -0.37 -17.94
C ARG A 129 -3.37 0.22 -17.98
N LYS A 130 -3.94 0.55 -16.85
CA LYS A 130 -5.27 1.15 -16.78
C LYS A 130 -5.33 2.47 -17.53
N VAL A 131 -4.33 3.33 -17.36
CA VAL A 131 -4.25 4.61 -18.07
C VAL A 131 -4.12 4.37 -19.58
N GLY A 132 -3.28 3.44 -20.01
CA GLY A 132 -3.11 3.09 -21.41
C GLY A 132 -4.41 2.57 -22.04
N ASP A 133 -5.10 1.66 -21.34
CA ASP A 133 -6.37 1.10 -21.80
C ASP A 133 -7.44 2.17 -21.96
N LEU A 134 -7.52 3.10 -21.02
CA LEU A 134 -8.46 4.23 -21.10
C LEU A 134 -8.13 5.15 -22.29
N ALA A 135 -6.86 5.44 -22.54
CA ALA A 135 -6.42 6.27 -23.63
C ALA A 135 -6.75 5.61 -24.99
N PHE A 136 -6.52 4.33 -25.15
CA PHE A 136 -6.87 3.60 -26.37
C PHE A 136 -8.38 3.56 -26.58
N LEU A 137 -9.14 3.34 -25.53
CA LEU A 137 -10.60 3.33 -25.62
C LEU A 137 -11.15 4.67 -26.07
N ASP A 138 -10.61 5.77 -25.55
CA ASP A 138 -11.01 7.13 -25.91
C ASP A 138 -10.73 7.42 -27.39
N VAL A 139 -9.54 7.07 -27.89
CA VAL A 139 -9.18 7.22 -29.30
C VAL A 139 -10.11 6.39 -30.19
N THR A 140 -10.37 5.15 -29.85
CA THR A 140 -11.29 4.29 -30.59
C THR A 140 -12.69 4.88 -30.62
N GLY A 141 -13.17 5.42 -29.50
CA GLY A 141 -14.48 6.08 -29.42
C GLY A 141 -14.59 7.29 -30.33
N ARG A 142 -13.51 8.04 -30.49
CA ARG A 142 -13.48 9.21 -31.39
C ARG A 142 -13.51 8.83 -32.87
N VAL A 143 -12.89 7.73 -33.20
CA VAL A 143 -12.81 7.25 -34.59
C VAL A 143 -14.12 6.56 -34.99
N ALA A 144 -14.74 5.92 -34.07
CA ALA A 144 -16.02 5.24 -34.32
C ALA A 144 -17.17 6.23 -34.47
#